data_c680db0a56e5bbf95946e3931f9b3071
#
_entry.id   c680db0a56e5bbf95946e3931f9b3071
#
_cell.length_a   1.000
_cell.length_b   1.000
_cell.length_c   1.000
_cell.angle_alpha   90.00
_cell.angle_beta   90.00
_cell.angle_gamma   90.00
#
_symmetry.space_group_name_H-M   'P 1'
#
loop_
_entity.id
_entity.type
_entity.pdbx_description
1 polymer ?
#
loop_
_entity_poly.entity_id
_entity_poly.type
_entity_poly.pdbx_seq_one_letter_code
_entity_poly.pdbx_strand_id
1 'polypeptide(L)'
;MTNMTRRGFLKGTGMAAGAMAFTSFAPMSVASSNQRGKGILTAGRMGPMLCEVKDGKLVSTTNALPQTVPNSLQTTGPDQVHTKARVKYPMVRKGYLANPSSPEGVRGSDEFVRVSWDEAYKLIHEQHMRIRKEYGPASVFAGSYGWRSSGVLHKAQTLLQRYMSMAGGYSGHLGDYSTGAAQIIMPHVVGSIEVYEQQTTYPVVLEHSDVVVL
;
A
#
# COMPACT_ATOMS: atom_id res chain seq x y z
N MET A 1 -30.01 15.28 39.33
CA MET A 1 -29.90 15.06 37.86
C MET A 1 -28.73 15.92 37.37
N THR A 2 -27.60 15.32 37.16
CA THR A 2 -26.37 16.01 36.71
C THR A 2 -26.47 16.29 35.20
N ASN A 3 -26.50 17.57 34.83
CA ASN A 3 -26.50 18.00 33.43
C ASN A 3 -25.19 17.58 32.74
N MET A 4 -25.24 16.52 31.99
CA MET A 4 -24.12 16.06 31.19
C MET A 4 -23.99 16.94 29.93
N THR A 5 -22.87 17.64 29.79
CA THR A 5 -22.61 18.48 28.62
C THR A 5 -22.34 17.60 27.39
N ARG A 6 -22.64 18.10 26.16
CA ARG A 6 -22.34 17.41 24.89
C ARG A 6 -20.87 16.94 24.80
N ARG A 7 -19.95 17.72 25.34
CA ARG A 7 -18.52 17.39 25.40
C ARG A 7 -18.22 16.26 26.40
N GLY A 8 -18.94 16.19 27.51
CA GLY A 8 -18.86 15.11 28.49
C GLY A 8 -19.43 13.80 27.95
N PHE A 9 -20.54 13.87 27.18
CA PHE A 9 -21.12 12.71 26.49
C PHE A 9 -20.17 12.14 25.44
N LEU A 10 -19.57 12.97 24.57
CA LEU A 10 -18.63 12.54 23.56
C LEU A 10 -17.33 11.96 24.15
N LYS A 11 -16.83 12.50 25.27
CA LYS A 11 -15.70 11.90 25.97
C LYS A 11 -16.04 10.56 26.62
N GLY A 12 -17.22 10.45 27.22
CA GLY A 12 -17.69 9.20 27.83
C GLY A 12 -17.94 8.09 26.79
N THR A 13 -18.57 8.42 25.66
CA THR A 13 -18.82 7.44 24.56
C THR A 13 -17.55 7.08 23.83
N GLY A 14 -16.62 8.02 23.64
CA GLY A 14 -15.30 7.73 23.03
C GLY A 14 -14.46 6.78 23.89
N MET A 15 -14.46 6.95 25.22
CA MET A 15 -13.79 6.04 26.15
C MET A 15 -14.48 4.67 26.25
N ALA A 16 -15.81 4.61 26.24
CA ALA A 16 -16.56 3.35 26.26
C ALA A 16 -16.38 2.58 24.93
N ALA A 17 -16.40 3.26 23.79
CA ALA A 17 -16.14 2.63 22.49
C ALA A 17 -14.66 2.18 22.37
N GLY A 18 -13.72 2.94 22.88
CA GLY A 18 -12.32 2.55 22.97
C GLY A 18 -12.09 1.33 23.88
N ALA A 19 -12.72 1.31 25.06
CA ALA A 19 -12.64 0.17 25.98
C ALA A 19 -13.30 -1.10 25.42
N MET A 20 -14.46 -0.99 24.73
CA MET A 20 -15.11 -2.14 24.06
C MET A 20 -14.30 -2.63 22.85
N ALA A 21 -13.67 -1.75 22.10
CA ALA A 21 -12.79 -2.15 21.01
C ALA A 21 -11.54 -2.90 21.52
N PHE A 22 -11.02 -2.56 22.70
CA PHE A 22 -9.91 -3.28 23.33
C PHE A 22 -10.31 -4.60 24.01
N THR A 23 -11.53 -4.75 24.47
CA THR A 23 -11.98 -5.98 25.12
C THR A 23 -12.56 -7.02 24.15
N SER A 24 -12.97 -6.63 22.94
CA SER A 24 -13.41 -7.55 21.89
C SER A 24 -12.26 -8.11 21.03
N PHE A 25 -11.06 -7.57 21.11
CA PHE A 25 -9.87 -8.28 20.70
C PHE A 25 -9.42 -9.18 21.87
N ALA A 26 -10.11 -10.31 22.06
CA ALA A 26 -9.42 -11.45 22.65
C ALA A 26 -8.10 -11.57 21.87
N PRO A 27 -6.92 -11.66 22.54
CA PRO A 27 -5.70 -11.91 21.81
C PRO A 27 -5.97 -13.18 21.01
N MET A 28 -6.10 -13.06 19.68
CA MET A 28 -5.95 -14.23 18.83
C MET A 28 -4.65 -14.83 19.35
N SER A 29 -4.75 -15.99 19.96
CA SER A 29 -3.58 -16.75 20.41
C SER A 29 -2.76 -16.93 19.15
N VAL A 30 -1.83 -16.01 18.95
CA VAL A 30 -0.84 -16.14 17.88
C VAL A 30 -0.21 -17.47 18.15
N ALA A 31 -0.43 -18.41 17.25
CA ALA A 31 0.05 -19.77 17.31
C ALA A 31 1.41 -19.80 18.00
N SER A 32 1.55 -20.68 18.97
CA SER A 32 2.67 -20.73 19.90
C SER A 32 3.99 -20.46 19.19
N SER A 33 4.84 -19.69 19.80
CA SER A 33 6.16 -19.26 19.29
C SER A 33 7.06 -20.40 18.79
N ASN A 34 6.72 -21.63 19.09
CA ASN A 34 7.44 -22.85 18.70
C ASN A 34 7.23 -23.29 17.23
N GLN A 35 6.31 -22.70 16.49
CA GLN A 35 6.07 -23.04 15.08
C GLN A 35 6.54 -21.96 14.08
N ARG A 36 7.09 -20.86 14.57
CA ARG A 36 7.68 -19.85 13.70
C ARG A 36 9.10 -20.28 13.33
N GLY A 37 9.36 -20.39 12.04
CA GLY A 37 10.72 -20.56 11.53
C GLY A 37 11.64 -19.43 12.00
N LYS A 38 12.96 -19.65 11.93
CA LYS A 38 13.95 -18.60 12.23
C LYS A 38 13.91 -17.54 11.16
N GLY A 39 13.80 -16.25 11.54
CA GLY A 39 13.83 -15.12 10.61
C GLY A 39 13.06 -13.92 11.11
N ILE A 40 13.17 -12.84 10.36
CA ILE A 40 12.44 -11.60 10.60
C ILE A 40 11.08 -11.70 9.91
N LEU A 41 10.00 -11.61 10.69
CA LEU A 41 8.65 -11.62 10.13
C LEU A 41 8.38 -10.31 9.40
N THR A 42 7.94 -10.44 8.16
CA THR A 42 7.47 -9.32 7.35
C THR A 42 6.31 -9.76 6.45
N ALA A 43 5.78 -8.85 5.67
CA ALA A 43 4.77 -9.15 4.68
C ALA A 43 5.23 -8.71 3.29
N GLY A 44 5.04 -9.57 2.32
CA GLY A 44 5.24 -9.27 0.92
C GLY A 44 3.95 -9.43 0.13
N ARG A 45 4.03 -9.30 -1.18
CA ARG A 45 2.88 -9.48 -2.08
C ARG A 45 2.18 -10.82 -1.89
N MET A 46 2.94 -11.86 -1.58
CA MET A 46 2.45 -13.24 -1.45
C MET A 46 2.08 -13.61 0.00
N GLY A 47 1.89 -12.61 0.85
CA GLY A 47 1.50 -12.78 2.24
C GLY A 47 2.65 -12.70 3.24
N PRO A 48 2.41 -13.16 4.47
CA PRO A 48 3.42 -13.16 5.53
C PRO A 48 4.60 -14.06 5.21
N MET A 49 5.81 -13.55 5.42
CA MET A 49 7.04 -14.29 5.16
C MET A 49 8.08 -14.05 6.24
N LEU A 50 8.99 -15.01 6.36
CA LEU A 50 10.17 -14.92 7.19
C LEU A 50 11.39 -14.62 6.32
N CYS A 51 12.12 -13.58 6.70
CA CYS A 51 13.34 -13.15 6.03
C CYS A 51 14.55 -13.51 6.86
N GLU A 52 15.50 -14.24 6.28
CA GLU A 52 16.80 -14.49 6.89
C GLU A 52 17.82 -13.49 6.35
N VAL A 53 18.51 -12.82 7.26
CA VAL A 53 19.54 -11.82 6.93
C VAL A 53 20.86 -12.29 7.53
N LYS A 54 21.91 -12.42 6.70
CA LYS A 54 23.28 -12.69 7.11
C LYS A 54 24.19 -11.59 6.60
N ASP A 55 25.01 -11.04 7.46
CA ASP A 55 25.98 -9.97 7.12
C ASP A 55 25.35 -8.80 6.37
N GLY A 56 24.13 -8.39 6.81
CA GLY A 56 23.37 -7.31 6.18
C GLY A 56 22.75 -7.63 4.82
N LYS A 57 22.79 -8.89 4.39
CA LYS A 57 22.21 -9.35 3.12
C LYS A 57 21.01 -10.26 3.36
N LEU A 58 19.94 -10.04 2.62
CA LEU A 58 18.82 -10.97 2.57
C LEU A 58 19.27 -12.25 1.87
N VAL A 59 19.25 -13.39 2.55
CA VAL A 59 19.72 -14.65 2.01
C VAL A 59 18.60 -15.66 1.75
N SER A 60 17.47 -15.55 2.46
CA SER A 60 16.30 -16.35 2.16
C SER A 60 15.00 -15.65 2.53
N THR A 61 13.93 -16.03 1.85
CA THR A 61 12.55 -15.68 2.19
C THR A 61 11.69 -16.93 2.11
N THR A 62 10.97 -17.20 3.20
CA THR A 62 10.13 -18.39 3.31
C THR A 62 8.75 -18.04 3.84
N ASN A 63 7.79 -18.92 3.66
CA ASN A 63 6.45 -18.74 4.17
C ASN A 63 6.43 -18.70 5.71
N ALA A 64 5.72 -17.73 6.28
CA ALA A 64 5.60 -17.60 7.74
C ALA A 64 4.45 -18.41 8.35
N LEU A 65 3.50 -18.87 7.54
CA LEU A 65 2.32 -19.59 7.98
C LEU A 65 2.41 -21.06 7.59
N PRO A 66 2.39 -21.98 8.55
CA PRO A 66 2.58 -23.40 8.27
C PRO A 66 1.44 -24.03 7.44
N GLN A 67 0.23 -23.42 7.49
CA GLN A 67 -0.94 -23.94 6.78
C GLN A 67 -1.04 -23.46 5.32
N THR A 68 -0.18 -22.55 4.91
CA THR A 68 -0.22 -22.04 3.54
C THR A 68 0.64 -22.89 2.62
N VAL A 69 0.14 -23.14 1.42
CA VAL A 69 0.91 -23.81 0.37
C VAL A 69 2.14 -22.96 0.06
N PRO A 70 3.35 -23.55 0.04
CA PRO A 70 4.55 -22.82 -0.33
C PRO A 70 4.40 -22.19 -1.71
N ASN A 71 4.67 -20.88 -1.78
CA ASN A 71 4.65 -20.15 -3.03
C ASN A 71 6.08 -19.90 -3.50
N SER A 72 6.43 -20.44 -4.66
CA SER A 72 7.77 -20.30 -5.24
C SER A 72 8.17 -18.82 -5.42
N LEU A 73 7.21 -17.92 -5.61
CA LEU A 73 7.49 -16.49 -5.71
C LEU A 73 7.95 -15.86 -4.39
N GLN A 74 7.63 -16.45 -3.26
CA GLN A 74 8.16 -15.98 -1.96
C GLN A 74 9.67 -16.26 -1.82
N THR A 75 10.17 -17.33 -2.41
CA THR A 75 11.59 -17.70 -2.32
C THR A 75 12.50 -16.85 -3.20
N THR A 76 11.93 -16.07 -4.13
CA THR A 76 12.69 -15.18 -5.01
C THR A 76 13.11 -13.86 -4.38
N GLY A 77 12.78 -13.64 -3.11
CA GLY A 77 13.09 -12.39 -2.39
C GLY A 77 14.56 -11.94 -2.50
N PRO A 78 15.54 -12.82 -2.21
CA PRO A 78 16.96 -12.46 -2.35
C PRO A 78 17.32 -12.01 -3.77
N ASP A 79 16.86 -12.73 -4.78
CA ASP A 79 17.14 -12.39 -6.19
C ASP A 79 16.54 -11.05 -6.58
N GLN A 80 15.30 -10.77 -6.15
CA GLN A 80 14.64 -9.49 -6.41
C GLN A 80 15.36 -8.31 -5.72
N VAL A 81 15.89 -8.53 -4.52
CA VAL A 81 16.60 -7.48 -3.76
C VAL A 81 18.01 -7.24 -4.32
N HIS A 82 18.72 -8.31 -4.75
CA HIS A 82 20.12 -8.21 -5.12
C HIS A 82 20.37 -8.16 -6.64
N THR A 83 19.33 -8.28 -7.46
CA THR A 83 19.47 -8.19 -8.92
C THR A 83 20.12 -6.88 -9.39
N LYS A 84 20.90 -6.97 -10.46
CA LYS A 84 21.47 -5.80 -11.13
C LYS A 84 20.42 -4.90 -11.78
N ALA A 85 19.24 -5.44 -12.11
CA ALA A 85 18.14 -4.70 -12.70
C ALA A 85 17.43 -3.77 -11.71
N ARG A 86 17.64 -3.97 -10.40
CA ARG A 86 17.01 -3.13 -9.38
C ARG A 86 17.63 -1.72 -9.36
N VAL A 87 16.79 -0.70 -9.41
CA VAL A 87 17.19 0.68 -9.16
C VAL A 87 17.56 0.83 -7.68
N LYS A 88 18.82 1.18 -7.41
CA LYS A 88 19.38 1.23 -6.04
C LYS A 88 19.45 2.65 -5.46
N TYR A 89 19.45 3.64 -6.31
CA TYR A 89 19.67 5.03 -5.95
C TYR A 89 18.73 5.94 -6.72
N PRO A 90 18.41 7.14 -6.19
CA PRO A 90 17.72 8.15 -6.98
C PRO A 90 18.57 8.53 -8.19
N MET A 91 17.93 8.54 -9.34
CA MET A 91 18.56 8.90 -10.61
C MET A 91 17.70 9.95 -11.29
N VAL A 92 18.33 11.00 -11.78
CA VAL A 92 17.67 12.11 -12.46
C VAL A 92 18.27 12.30 -13.84
N ARG A 93 17.44 12.58 -14.83
CA ARG A 93 17.93 12.87 -16.19
C ARG A 93 18.76 14.15 -16.20
N LYS A 94 19.84 14.14 -16.93
CA LYS A 94 20.78 15.27 -17.05
C LYS A 94 20.08 16.52 -17.60
N GLY A 95 19.28 16.37 -18.64
CA GLY A 95 18.49 17.47 -19.20
C GLY A 95 17.48 18.07 -18.22
N TYR A 96 16.92 17.25 -17.30
CA TYR A 96 16.07 17.75 -16.23
C TYR A 96 16.86 18.56 -15.19
N LEU A 97 18.06 18.11 -14.80
CA LEU A 97 18.91 18.84 -13.87
C LEU A 97 19.36 20.20 -14.44
N ALA A 98 19.61 20.27 -15.76
CA ALA A 98 19.98 21.49 -16.43
C ALA A 98 18.83 22.53 -16.45
N ASN A 99 17.59 22.09 -16.69
CA ASN A 99 16.42 22.96 -16.74
C ASN A 99 15.16 22.23 -16.24
N PRO A 100 14.87 22.22 -14.94
CA PRO A 100 13.71 21.52 -14.37
C PRO A 100 12.34 22.04 -14.87
N SER A 101 12.26 23.32 -15.25
CA SER A 101 11.00 23.93 -15.72
C SER A 101 10.69 23.60 -17.19
N SER A 102 11.72 23.34 -17.98
CA SER A 102 11.60 22.96 -19.38
C SER A 102 12.71 21.95 -19.71
N PRO A 103 12.58 20.69 -19.27
CA PRO A 103 13.64 19.70 -19.41
C PRO A 103 14.02 19.48 -20.87
N GLU A 104 15.30 19.60 -21.14
CA GLU A 104 15.91 19.27 -22.43
C GLU A 104 16.30 17.80 -22.48
N GLY A 105 16.63 17.32 -23.66
CA GLY A 105 17.05 15.95 -23.88
C GLY A 105 15.92 15.04 -24.35
N VAL A 106 16.31 14.02 -25.10
CA VAL A 106 15.39 13.04 -25.68
C VAL A 106 15.09 11.93 -24.67
N ARG A 107 13.82 11.71 -24.38
CA ARG A 107 13.39 10.61 -23.51
C ARG A 107 13.90 9.27 -24.08
N GLY A 108 14.58 8.51 -23.22
CA GLY A 108 15.17 7.21 -23.59
C GLY A 108 16.66 7.28 -23.94
N SER A 109 17.18 8.42 -24.43
CA SER A 109 18.59 8.63 -24.74
C SER A 109 19.30 9.61 -23.82
N ASP A 110 18.55 10.36 -22.99
CA ASP A 110 19.12 11.27 -22.00
C ASP A 110 19.82 10.49 -20.87
N GLU A 111 21.00 10.92 -20.49
CA GLU A 111 21.79 10.30 -19.44
C GLU A 111 21.16 10.48 -18.08
N PHE A 112 21.20 9.43 -17.24
CA PHE A 112 20.78 9.49 -15.84
C PHE A 112 21.96 9.74 -14.92
N VAL A 113 21.84 10.75 -14.08
CA VAL A 113 22.83 11.13 -13.07
C VAL A 113 22.32 10.69 -11.69
N ARG A 114 23.20 10.05 -10.92
CA ARG A 114 22.90 9.70 -9.53
C ARG A 114 22.91 10.97 -8.68
N VAL A 115 21.87 11.12 -7.85
CA VAL A 115 21.73 12.17 -6.83
C VAL A 115 21.59 11.57 -5.44
N SER A 116 21.74 12.38 -4.41
CA SER A 116 21.39 11.99 -3.04
C SER A 116 19.85 11.97 -2.85
N TRP A 117 19.37 11.31 -1.81
CA TRP A 117 17.96 11.37 -1.45
C TRP A 117 17.51 12.78 -1.09
N ASP A 118 18.33 13.54 -0.38
CA ASP A 118 17.99 14.93 -0.01
C ASP A 118 17.86 15.81 -1.25
N GLU A 119 18.75 15.64 -2.22
CA GLU A 119 18.65 16.34 -3.50
C GLU A 119 17.42 15.92 -4.30
N ALA A 120 17.10 14.64 -4.34
CA ALA A 120 15.89 14.15 -4.99
C ALA A 120 14.62 14.73 -4.35
N TYR A 121 14.54 14.74 -3.03
CA TYR A 121 13.42 15.35 -2.31
C TYR A 121 13.33 16.85 -2.54
N LYS A 122 14.43 17.56 -2.55
CA LYS A 122 14.48 18.99 -2.87
C LYS A 122 13.93 19.26 -4.26
N LEU A 123 14.41 18.56 -5.27
CA LEU A 123 13.94 18.70 -6.66
C LEU A 123 12.43 18.44 -6.79
N ILE A 124 11.92 17.37 -6.16
CA ILE A 124 10.50 17.05 -6.17
C ILE A 124 9.70 18.15 -5.48
N HIS A 125 10.14 18.60 -4.31
CA HIS A 125 9.46 19.64 -3.55
C HIS A 125 9.38 20.95 -4.30
N GLU A 126 10.50 21.43 -4.84
CA GLU A 126 10.59 22.68 -5.58
C GLU A 126 9.64 22.68 -6.79
N GLN A 127 9.61 21.60 -7.58
CA GLN A 127 8.72 21.49 -8.73
C GLN A 127 7.27 21.37 -8.32
N HIS A 128 6.97 20.59 -7.30
CA HIS A 128 5.61 20.46 -6.78
C HIS A 128 5.08 21.81 -6.31
N MET A 129 5.85 22.56 -5.52
CA MET A 129 5.46 23.88 -5.04
C MET A 129 5.32 24.91 -6.18
N ARG A 130 6.22 24.87 -7.16
CA ARG A 130 6.15 25.75 -8.34
C ARG A 130 4.84 25.51 -9.10
N ILE A 131 4.57 24.26 -9.48
CA ILE A 131 3.36 23.90 -10.25
C ILE A 131 2.09 24.27 -9.50
N ARG A 132 2.04 23.97 -8.22
CA ARG A 132 0.88 24.33 -7.39
C ARG A 132 0.66 25.84 -7.29
N LYS A 133 1.73 26.62 -7.15
CA LYS A 133 1.65 28.08 -7.09
C LYS A 133 1.19 28.68 -8.43
N GLU A 134 1.65 28.12 -9.52
CA GLU A 134 1.42 28.63 -10.87
C GLU A 134 0.06 28.19 -11.43
N TYR A 135 -0.34 26.93 -11.22
CA TYR A 135 -1.52 26.31 -11.85
C TYR A 135 -2.55 25.78 -10.86
N GLY A 136 -2.29 25.85 -9.56
CA GLY A 136 -3.16 25.35 -8.50
C GLY A 136 -3.04 23.82 -8.26
N PRO A 137 -3.69 23.33 -7.19
CA PRO A 137 -3.58 21.91 -6.80
C PRO A 137 -4.19 20.94 -7.81
N ALA A 138 -5.21 21.37 -8.57
CA ALA A 138 -5.86 20.54 -9.58
C ALA A 138 -4.96 20.18 -10.76
N SER A 139 -3.85 20.92 -10.96
CA SER A 139 -2.87 20.62 -12.01
C SER A 139 -1.97 19.42 -11.69
N VAL A 140 -1.96 18.97 -10.43
CA VAL A 140 -1.18 17.83 -10.00
C VAL A 140 -2.06 16.58 -10.00
N PHE A 141 -1.85 15.66 -10.94
CA PHE A 141 -2.48 14.37 -10.94
C PHE A 141 -1.67 13.39 -10.08
N ALA A 142 -2.32 12.69 -9.16
CA ALA A 142 -1.68 11.67 -8.37
C ALA A 142 -2.53 10.41 -8.26
N GLY A 143 -1.95 9.29 -8.64
CA GLY A 143 -2.58 7.99 -8.57
C GLY A 143 -1.57 6.88 -8.41
N SER A 144 -1.99 5.81 -7.77
CA SER A 144 -1.23 4.58 -7.66
C SER A 144 -2.21 3.42 -7.63
N TYR A 145 -1.88 2.34 -8.33
CA TYR A 145 -2.68 1.14 -8.35
C TYR A 145 -2.13 0.13 -7.34
N GLY A 146 -2.90 -0.13 -6.29
CA GLY A 146 -2.43 -0.78 -5.06
C GLY A 146 -2.43 -2.31 -5.06
N TRP A 147 -2.45 -3.00 -6.18
CA TRP A 147 -2.57 -4.45 -6.31
C TRP A 147 -1.56 -5.27 -5.50
N ARG A 148 -0.42 -4.70 -5.18
CA ARG A 148 0.68 -5.41 -4.52
C ARG A 148 0.91 -4.92 -3.11
N SER A 149 -0.14 -4.42 -2.48
CA SER A 149 -0.06 -3.84 -1.16
C SER A 149 -0.32 -4.89 -0.08
N SER A 150 0.48 -4.85 0.97
CA SER A 150 0.40 -5.76 2.13
C SER A 150 0.02 -4.96 3.38
N GLY A 151 -1.22 -4.47 3.44
CA GLY A 151 -1.71 -3.66 4.55
C GLY A 151 -1.59 -2.15 4.31
N VAL A 152 -1.90 -1.35 5.34
CA VAL A 152 -2.06 0.11 5.20
C VAL A 152 -0.75 0.83 4.92
N LEU A 153 0.31 0.50 5.69
CA LEU A 153 1.62 1.17 5.54
C LEU A 153 2.38 0.76 4.29
N HIS A 154 2.10 -0.43 3.76
CA HIS A 154 2.72 -0.93 2.53
C HIS A 154 1.87 -0.64 1.29
N LYS A 155 0.74 0.04 1.46
CA LYS A 155 -0.13 0.43 0.36
C LYS A 155 0.31 1.79 -0.20
N ALA A 156 0.99 1.77 -1.33
CA ALA A 156 1.50 2.96 -1.99
C ALA A 156 0.41 4.01 -2.26
N GLN A 157 -0.77 3.57 -2.68
CA GLN A 157 -1.93 4.44 -2.90
C GLN A 157 -2.31 5.24 -1.64
N THR A 158 -2.43 4.57 -0.49
CA THR A 158 -2.82 5.23 0.77
C THR A 158 -1.78 6.28 1.20
N LEU A 159 -0.51 5.95 1.13
CA LEU A 159 0.57 6.87 1.51
C LEU A 159 0.68 8.03 0.52
N LEU A 160 0.52 7.79 -0.78
CA LEU A 160 0.51 8.82 -1.79
C LEU A 160 -0.66 9.79 -1.60
N GLN A 161 -1.87 9.27 -1.41
CA GLN A 161 -3.06 10.09 -1.16
C GLN A 161 -2.93 10.93 0.10
N ARG A 162 -2.38 10.33 1.17
CA ARG A 162 -2.09 11.07 2.41
C ARG A 162 -1.13 12.22 2.17
N TYR A 163 0.00 11.95 1.51
CA TYR A 163 0.98 12.98 1.18
C TYR A 163 0.36 14.11 0.35
N MET A 164 -0.35 13.80 -0.72
CA MET A 164 -0.95 14.78 -1.62
C MET A 164 -2.06 15.60 -0.95
N SER A 165 -2.86 14.98 -0.07
CA SER A 165 -3.88 15.70 0.71
C SER A 165 -3.23 16.66 1.70
N MET A 166 -2.19 16.25 2.41
CA MET A 166 -1.44 17.11 3.33
C MET A 166 -0.70 18.23 2.58
N ALA A 167 -0.25 17.98 1.37
CA ALA A 167 0.38 18.96 0.51
C ALA A 167 -0.62 19.96 -0.12
N GLY A 168 -1.92 19.88 0.20
CA GLY A 168 -2.96 20.84 -0.18
C GLY A 168 -3.84 20.41 -1.36
N GLY A 169 -3.93 19.12 -1.66
CA GLY A 169 -4.85 18.58 -2.66
C GLY A 169 -4.22 18.25 -4.00
N TYR A 170 -4.96 17.52 -4.82
CA TYR A 170 -4.53 17.01 -6.12
C TYR A 170 -5.74 16.53 -6.92
N SER A 171 -5.58 16.27 -8.22
CA SER A 171 -6.54 15.55 -9.04
C SER A 171 -6.27 14.05 -8.93
N GLY A 172 -7.29 13.28 -8.56
CA GLY A 172 -7.27 11.83 -8.52
C GLY A 172 -8.09 11.23 -9.67
N HIS A 173 -8.40 9.93 -9.54
CA HIS A 173 -9.31 9.22 -10.44
C HIS A 173 -10.43 8.57 -9.63
N LEU A 174 -11.56 8.33 -10.28
CA LEU A 174 -12.67 7.55 -9.76
C LEU A 174 -12.69 6.18 -10.43
N GLY A 175 -13.09 5.16 -9.65
CA GLY A 175 -13.12 3.78 -10.13
C GLY A 175 -11.74 3.17 -10.31
N ASP A 176 -11.73 2.03 -10.97
CA ASP A 176 -10.50 1.33 -11.32
C ASP A 176 -10.49 0.89 -12.79
N TYR A 177 -9.39 0.29 -13.23
CA TYR A 177 -9.24 -0.13 -14.62
C TYR A 177 -9.90 -1.47 -14.92
N SER A 178 -9.99 -2.37 -13.94
CA SER A 178 -10.46 -3.75 -14.15
C SER A 178 -11.96 -3.88 -13.94
N THR A 179 -12.54 -3.14 -13.00
CA THR A 179 -13.92 -3.26 -12.55
C THR A 179 -14.76 -2.01 -12.76
N GLY A 180 -14.22 -0.98 -13.41
CA GLY A 180 -14.92 0.30 -13.61
C GLY A 180 -16.28 0.15 -14.28
N ALA A 181 -16.41 -0.70 -15.28
CA ALA A 181 -17.69 -0.99 -15.94
C ALA A 181 -18.67 -1.70 -14.98
N ALA A 182 -18.18 -2.67 -14.20
CA ALA A 182 -18.99 -3.37 -13.21
C ALA A 182 -19.46 -2.42 -12.10
N GLN A 183 -18.62 -1.53 -11.62
CA GLN A 183 -18.98 -0.52 -10.62
C GLN A 183 -20.13 0.37 -11.07
N ILE A 184 -20.23 0.63 -12.37
CA ILE A 184 -21.33 1.42 -12.94
C ILE A 184 -22.57 0.58 -13.17
N ILE A 185 -22.44 -0.61 -13.75
CA ILE A 185 -23.58 -1.41 -14.25
C ILE A 185 -24.20 -2.30 -13.15
N MET A 186 -23.39 -2.96 -12.33
CA MET A 186 -23.89 -3.92 -11.35
C MET A 186 -24.92 -3.35 -10.36
N PRO A 187 -24.79 -2.10 -9.85
CA PRO A 187 -25.82 -1.51 -9.02
C PRO A 187 -27.20 -1.44 -9.69
N HIS A 188 -27.24 -1.28 -11.02
CA HIS A 188 -28.49 -1.23 -11.78
C HIS A 188 -29.06 -2.62 -12.13
N VAL A 189 -28.22 -3.64 -12.18
CA VAL A 189 -28.64 -5.00 -12.56
C VAL A 189 -28.99 -5.84 -11.33
N VAL A 190 -28.15 -5.80 -10.29
CA VAL A 190 -28.28 -6.64 -9.07
C VAL A 190 -28.43 -5.82 -7.78
N GLY A 191 -28.56 -4.50 -7.88
CA GLY A 191 -28.81 -3.59 -6.76
C GLY A 191 -27.56 -3.13 -6.00
N SER A 192 -26.42 -3.79 -6.16
CA SER A 192 -25.16 -3.43 -5.47
C SER A 192 -23.94 -3.97 -6.19
N ILE A 193 -22.81 -3.32 -5.99
CA ILE A 193 -21.49 -3.84 -6.38
C ILE A 193 -20.94 -4.84 -5.36
N GLU A 194 -21.53 -4.93 -4.16
CA GLU A 194 -21.05 -5.79 -3.08
C GLU A 194 -20.97 -7.26 -3.46
N VAL A 195 -21.85 -7.72 -4.35
CA VAL A 195 -21.80 -9.08 -4.91
C VAL A 195 -20.44 -9.42 -5.52
N TYR A 196 -19.77 -8.39 -6.08
CA TYR A 196 -18.43 -8.53 -6.66
C TYR A 196 -17.31 -8.25 -5.64
N GLU A 197 -17.52 -7.30 -4.73
CA GLU A 197 -16.49 -6.81 -3.82
C GLU A 197 -16.40 -7.60 -2.51
N GLN A 198 -17.50 -8.21 -2.07
CA GLN A 198 -17.49 -9.07 -0.90
C GLN A 198 -16.83 -10.41 -1.21
N GLN A 199 -15.67 -10.60 -0.59
CA GLN A 199 -14.95 -11.86 -0.69
C GLN A 199 -15.16 -12.69 0.57
N THR A 200 -15.46 -13.96 0.39
CA THR A 200 -15.45 -14.94 1.46
C THR A 200 -14.14 -15.72 1.46
N THR A 201 -13.86 -16.41 2.55
CA THR A 201 -12.67 -17.26 2.68
C THR A 201 -12.99 -18.72 2.37
N TYR A 202 -11.99 -19.48 1.93
CA TYR A 202 -12.15 -20.91 1.69
C TYR A 202 -12.74 -21.69 2.89
N PRO A 203 -12.32 -21.47 4.15
CA PRO A 203 -12.94 -22.12 5.29
C PRO A 203 -14.46 -21.92 5.37
N VAL A 204 -14.93 -20.69 5.13
CA VAL A 204 -16.37 -20.37 5.13
C VAL A 204 -17.09 -21.08 3.97
N VAL A 205 -16.50 -21.09 2.78
CA VAL A 205 -17.07 -21.81 1.62
C VAL A 205 -17.16 -23.31 1.91
N LEU A 206 -16.11 -23.91 2.44
CA LEU A 206 -16.08 -25.35 2.73
C LEU A 206 -17.04 -25.78 3.83
N GLU A 207 -17.29 -24.89 4.82
CA GLU A 207 -18.18 -25.18 5.94
C GLU A 207 -19.68 -25.01 5.57
N HIS A 208 -19.99 -24.06 4.68
CA HIS A 208 -21.36 -23.61 4.45
C HIS A 208 -21.88 -23.81 3.01
N SER A 209 -21.13 -24.47 2.14
CA SER A 209 -21.53 -24.71 0.75
C SER A 209 -21.61 -26.20 0.44
N ASP A 210 -22.77 -26.64 -0.05
CA ASP A 210 -22.95 -28.03 -0.53
C ASP A 210 -22.33 -28.23 -1.92
N VAL A 211 -22.33 -27.18 -2.73
CA VAL A 211 -21.82 -27.22 -4.11
C VAL A 211 -21.07 -25.94 -4.44
N VAL A 212 -19.91 -26.07 -5.04
CA VAL A 212 -19.12 -24.96 -5.62
C VAL A 212 -18.99 -25.18 -7.11
N VAL A 213 -19.43 -24.20 -7.88
CA VAL A 213 -19.29 -24.20 -9.36
C VAL A 213 -18.15 -23.26 -9.73
N LEU A 214 -17.15 -23.77 -10.50
CA LEU A 214 -15.98 -23.05 -10.94
C LEU A 214 -16.08 -22.75 -12.43
#